data_166e050d7e9792235212a54c317a5f51
#
_entry.id   166e050d7e9792235212a54c317a5f51
#
_cell.length_a   1.000
_cell.length_b   1.000
_cell.length_c   1.000
_cell.angle_alpha   90.00
_cell.angle_beta   90.00
_cell.angle_gamma   90.00
#
_symmetry.space_group_name_H-M   'P 1'
#
loop_
_entity.id
_entity.type
_entity.pdbx_description
1 polymer ?
#
loop_
_entity_poly.entity_id
_entity_poly.type
_entity_poly.pdbx_seq_one_letter_code
_entity_poly.pdbx_strand_id
1 'polypeptide(L)'
;MIRINPGFLAFLNGCLLLLISIQTHAIELSDPETALKTYVNIDDGAFNIQHIVSVPGSGYTAHLYTMTSQKWLSTAEVDSPMWTHNLVMIEPNIVNSQTGLLFVGSGDNSDNLPDGTNQTVQIITQLALGSQSIVSAVFQTPNQPLLFNGEVNPIDEDKLVSYTWNKAMETGNYAWSAYLPMTKTVVKAMDGIQSVVIDHGHQINDFVLTGFSKRGAAVWLAAAVDPRVKAIAPGVIDFLNMSPSLEHHFKSYGLFSDAVSDYQALGIFDKLRSPEFRDLTKVNDPYSYRDQLDMPKFILNSSGDQFFLPDSSRFYLDDLKGETHIRFAPNTDHSLVNSQTGVADSLFSLLGWYQSILYGLPRPDINWEVENGALTATTSLSPLAVRLWTATNVNARDFRKEIIGETWSSTLLQPDATGEYVASLQNTSNSFTATYIEFVYQGLGGIPVTYSTQVYVTPDIYPFELTNPVNDPKRSSYWKRQVKAALKGKVRDIDSDTLTGYLPTTLFDTIKSDLRGVYEALKIRRGEHLEGLSERECMATRLNIKHGELGWYSSVDLGWLMGEKAVWEHYKEADRAAELGLPWLSTAICKMINNK
;
A
#
# COMPACT_ATOMS: atom_id res chain seq x y z
N MET A 1 59.76 60.22 16.70
CA MET A 1 58.95 60.16 15.46
C MET A 1 59.30 58.91 14.68
N ILE A 2 58.51 57.88 14.82
CA ILE A 2 58.70 56.67 14.07
C ILE A 2 57.72 56.70 12.87
N ARG A 3 58.27 56.76 11.67
CA ARG A 3 57.50 56.76 10.43
C ARG A 3 57.02 55.29 10.17
N ILE A 4 55.72 55.08 10.25
CA ILE A 4 55.08 53.85 9.85
C ILE A 4 54.91 53.82 8.35
N ASN A 5 55.42 52.83 7.70
CA ASN A 5 55.44 52.60 6.26
C ASN A 5 54.00 52.27 5.75
N PRO A 6 53.50 52.99 4.73
CA PRO A 6 52.10 52.79 4.27
C PRO A 6 51.86 51.45 3.56
N GLY A 7 52.90 50.64 3.37
CA GLY A 7 52.75 49.31 2.71
C GLY A 7 52.19 48.21 3.60
N PHE A 8 52.02 48.41 4.91
CA PHE A 8 51.56 47.38 5.84
C PHE A 8 50.05 47.38 6.07
N LEU A 9 49.36 48.44 5.64
CA LEU A 9 47.90 48.52 5.72
C LEU A 9 47.16 47.94 4.52
N ALA A 10 47.86 47.62 3.43
CA ALA A 10 47.27 47.04 2.22
C ALA A 10 47.15 45.51 2.28
N PHE A 11 47.81 44.83 3.24
CA PHE A 11 47.80 43.38 3.36
C PHE A 11 46.77 42.83 4.32
N LEU A 12 46.10 43.69 5.12
CA LEU A 12 45.04 43.28 6.08
C LEU A 12 43.62 43.38 5.52
N ASN A 13 43.42 43.93 4.32
CA ASN A 13 42.12 44.02 3.66
C ASN A 13 41.91 43.00 2.52
N GLY A 14 42.84 42.07 2.34
CA GLY A 14 42.76 41.05 1.29
C GLY A 14 42.23 39.67 1.76
N CYS A 15 42.00 39.47 3.06
CA CYS A 15 41.38 38.27 3.58
C CYS A 15 39.93 38.55 4.04
N LEU A 16 39.15 39.21 3.19
CA LEU A 16 37.70 39.05 3.30
C LEU A 16 37.38 37.64 2.80
N LEU A 17 37.30 36.72 3.75
CA LEU A 17 36.76 35.41 3.56
C LEU A 17 35.43 35.55 2.81
N LEU A 18 35.41 35.22 1.53
CA LEU A 18 34.21 34.81 0.86
C LEU A 18 33.74 33.54 1.59
N LEU A 19 32.99 33.74 2.67
CA LEU A 19 32.02 32.76 3.14
C LEU A 19 30.98 32.67 2.02
N ILE A 20 31.30 31.91 0.99
CA ILE A 20 30.29 31.33 0.12
C ILE A 20 29.50 30.45 1.08
N SER A 21 28.42 30.98 1.63
CA SER A 21 27.36 30.14 2.17
C SER A 21 26.89 29.31 0.98
N ILE A 22 27.38 28.11 0.89
CA ILE A 22 26.72 27.07 0.09
C ILE A 22 25.36 26.90 0.76
N GLN A 23 24.40 27.74 0.36
CA GLN A 23 23.00 27.44 0.59
C GLN A 23 22.80 26.16 -0.21
N THR A 24 22.80 25.03 0.48
CA THR A 24 22.28 23.79 -0.07
C THR A 24 20.79 24.05 -0.27
N HIS A 25 20.44 24.51 -1.48
CA HIS A 25 19.05 24.58 -1.88
C HIS A 25 18.51 23.16 -1.79
N ALA A 26 17.36 23.01 -1.16
CA ALA A 26 16.62 21.77 -1.21
C ALA A 26 16.48 21.36 -2.69
N ILE A 27 16.66 20.08 -2.99
CA ILE A 27 16.49 19.54 -4.34
C ILE A 27 15.07 19.86 -4.77
N GLU A 28 14.91 20.56 -5.90
CA GLU A 28 13.61 20.86 -6.48
C GLU A 28 13.39 19.98 -7.71
N LEU A 29 12.34 19.17 -7.67
CA LEU A 29 11.92 18.29 -8.75
C LEU A 29 10.48 18.64 -9.12
N SER A 30 10.30 19.51 -10.09
CA SER A 30 8.98 20.01 -10.52
C SER A 30 8.41 19.28 -11.73
N ASP A 31 9.21 18.48 -12.44
CA ASP A 31 8.76 17.66 -13.57
C ASP A 31 8.46 16.24 -13.11
N PRO A 32 7.18 15.82 -13.05
CA PRO A 32 6.79 14.51 -12.59
C PRO A 32 7.26 13.36 -13.48
N GLU A 33 7.46 13.60 -14.79
CA GLU A 33 7.87 12.56 -15.74
C GLU A 33 9.33 12.12 -15.54
N THR A 34 10.16 12.99 -14.99
CA THR A 34 11.60 12.75 -14.82
C THR A 34 12.04 12.66 -13.36
N ALA A 35 11.17 13.01 -12.41
CA ALA A 35 11.50 13.15 -10.99
C ALA A 35 12.17 11.91 -10.41
N LEU A 36 11.61 10.73 -10.62
CA LEU A 36 12.15 9.46 -10.09
C LEU A 36 13.58 9.21 -10.58
N LYS A 37 13.78 9.20 -11.89
CA LYS A 37 15.09 8.93 -12.51
C LYS A 37 16.11 9.99 -12.12
N THR A 38 15.70 11.25 -12.10
CA THR A 38 16.57 12.37 -11.70
C THR A 38 17.01 12.20 -10.25
N TYR A 39 16.06 11.94 -9.34
CA TYR A 39 16.36 11.78 -7.91
C TYR A 39 17.33 10.64 -7.63
N VAL A 40 17.07 9.46 -8.20
CA VAL A 40 17.88 8.26 -7.98
C VAL A 40 19.33 8.49 -8.44
N ASN A 41 19.54 9.23 -9.52
CA ASN A 41 20.85 9.51 -10.10
C ASN A 41 21.60 10.68 -9.43
N ILE A 42 21.01 11.42 -8.49
CA ILE A 42 21.74 12.47 -7.76
C ILE A 42 22.82 11.82 -6.90
N ASP A 43 24.07 12.21 -7.14
CA ASP A 43 25.15 11.93 -6.22
C ASP A 43 25.21 13.06 -5.16
N ASP A 44 24.78 12.72 -3.95
CA ASP A 44 24.80 13.64 -2.81
C ASP A 44 26.05 13.45 -1.92
N GLY A 45 26.97 12.56 -2.31
CA GLY A 45 28.21 12.25 -1.60
C GLY A 45 28.02 11.53 -0.26
N ALA A 46 26.80 11.10 0.08
CA ALA A 46 26.50 10.49 1.37
C ALA A 46 26.71 8.97 1.39
N PHE A 47 26.74 8.33 0.21
CA PHE A 47 26.82 6.87 0.13
C PHE A 47 28.07 6.33 0.82
N ASN A 48 27.84 5.43 1.78
CA ASN A 48 28.90 4.73 2.49
C ASN A 48 28.38 3.37 2.96
N ILE A 49 29.26 2.35 2.96
CA ILE A 49 28.97 1.04 3.54
C ILE A 49 30.12 0.59 4.43
N GLN A 50 29.79 0.09 5.62
CA GLN A 50 30.77 -0.33 6.61
C GLN A 50 30.43 -1.72 7.13
N HIS A 51 31.39 -2.64 7.06
CA HIS A 51 31.27 -3.95 7.68
C HIS A 51 31.28 -3.83 9.22
N ILE A 52 30.37 -4.52 9.86
CA ILE A 52 30.24 -4.55 11.34
C ILE A 52 30.71 -5.89 11.88
N VAL A 53 30.13 -6.99 11.43
CA VAL A 53 30.45 -8.33 11.93
C VAL A 53 30.05 -9.40 10.92
N SER A 54 30.78 -10.51 10.93
CA SER A 54 30.42 -11.73 10.22
C SER A 54 30.14 -12.83 11.23
N VAL A 55 28.98 -13.47 11.08
CA VAL A 55 28.50 -14.51 12.02
C VAL A 55 28.34 -15.82 11.25
N PRO A 56 29.15 -16.85 11.55
CA PRO A 56 28.99 -18.15 10.90
C PRO A 56 27.72 -18.84 11.41
N GLY A 57 26.96 -19.45 10.47
CA GLY A 57 25.79 -20.26 10.70
C GLY A 57 25.94 -21.67 10.15
N SER A 58 24.90 -22.49 10.26
CA SER A 58 24.90 -23.83 9.69
C SER A 58 24.71 -23.79 8.17
N GLY A 59 25.80 -23.94 7.42
CA GLY A 59 25.78 -23.92 5.95
C GLY A 59 25.86 -22.53 5.31
N TYR A 60 26.09 -21.47 6.11
CA TYR A 60 26.22 -20.09 5.62
C TYR A 60 27.07 -19.23 6.56
N THR A 61 27.42 -18.03 6.08
CA THR A 61 27.89 -16.92 6.92
C THR A 61 26.98 -15.72 6.70
N ALA A 62 26.55 -15.08 7.79
CA ALA A 62 25.82 -13.82 7.75
C ALA A 62 26.79 -12.66 7.94
N HIS A 63 26.83 -11.72 6.99
CA HIS A 63 27.64 -10.51 7.03
C HIS A 63 26.72 -9.31 7.27
N LEU A 64 27.00 -8.57 8.34
CA LEU A 64 26.22 -7.41 8.75
C LEU A 64 26.99 -6.13 8.44
N TYR A 65 26.30 -5.20 7.82
CA TYR A 65 26.83 -3.90 7.44
C TYR A 65 25.90 -2.78 7.91
N THR A 66 26.46 -1.61 8.14
CA THR A 66 25.72 -0.35 8.17
C THR A 66 25.93 0.37 6.83
N MET A 67 24.88 0.83 6.22
CA MET A 67 24.89 1.53 4.94
C MET A 67 24.20 2.88 5.06
N THR A 68 24.89 3.97 4.72
CA THR A 68 24.23 5.27 4.47
C THR A 68 23.92 5.34 2.98
N SER A 69 22.64 5.47 2.64
CA SER A 69 22.22 5.46 1.24
C SER A 69 22.24 6.86 0.61
N GLN A 70 21.86 7.88 1.37
CA GLN A 70 21.64 9.21 0.83
C GLN A 70 21.36 10.25 1.93
N LYS A 71 21.33 11.51 1.49
CA LYS A 71 20.71 12.61 2.22
C LYS A 71 19.39 12.97 1.55
N TRP A 72 18.27 12.90 2.28
CA TRP A 72 16.95 13.25 1.81
C TRP A 72 16.44 14.51 2.52
N LEU A 73 16.01 15.51 1.74
CA LEU A 73 15.64 16.84 2.24
C LEU A 73 16.79 17.54 3.00
N SER A 74 16.47 18.46 3.89
CA SER A 74 17.45 19.12 4.74
C SER A 74 16.97 19.21 6.19
N THR A 75 17.84 19.66 7.09
CA THR A 75 17.49 19.92 8.49
C THR A 75 16.48 21.07 8.67
N ALA A 76 16.15 21.78 7.61
CA ALA A 76 15.04 22.74 7.62
C ALA A 76 13.67 22.08 7.47
N GLU A 77 13.61 20.88 6.89
CA GLU A 77 12.39 20.14 6.64
C GLU A 77 12.20 18.93 7.59
N VAL A 78 13.28 18.24 7.94
CA VAL A 78 13.24 16.99 8.71
C VAL A 78 14.40 16.89 9.68
N ASP A 79 14.17 16.27 10.84
CA ASP A 79 15.18 16.11 11.89
C ASP A 79 16.37 15.23 11.48
N SER A 80 16.12 14.16 10.71
CA SER A 80 17.09 13.14 10.35
C SER A 80 17.20 12.96 8.82
N PRO A 81 17.84 13.90 8.10
CA PRO A 81 17.92 13.84 6.64
C PRO A 81 18.87 12.77 6.10
N MET A 82 19.77 12.23 6.92
CA MET A 82 20.71 11.16 6.53
C MET A 82 20.06 9.81 6.73
N TRP A 83 19.87 9.07 5.62
CA TRP A 83 19.26 7.75 5.67
C TRP A 83 20.32 6.67 5.86
N THR A 84 20.24 5.98 6.98
CA THR A 84 21.16 4.92 7.37
C THR A 84 20.38 3.63 7.60
N HIS A 85 20.93 2.52 7.13
CA HIS A 85 20.27 1.22 7.06
C HIS A 85 21.15 0.12 7.63
N ASN A 86 20.55 -0.87 8.24
CA ASN A 86 21.19 -2.16 8.44
C ASN A 86 21.08 -2.96 7.13
N LEU A 87 22.17 -3.55 6.69
CA LEU A 87 22.21 -4.45 5.56
C LEU A 87 22.79 -5.79 6.01
N VAL A 88 22.03 -6.86 5.76
CA VAL A 88 22.46 -8.23 6.05
C VAL A 88 22.64 -8.97 4.74
N MET A 89 23.79 -9.59 4.55
CA MET A 89 24.10 -10.44 3.42
C MET A 89 24.32 -11.88 3.91
N ILE A 90 23.56 -12.81 3.42
CA ILE A 90 23.71 -14.24 3.69
C ILE A 90 24.50 -14.86 2.53
N GLU A 91 25.67 -15.35 2.86
CA GLU A 91 26.56 -16.07 1.96
C GLU A 91 26.48 -17.57 2.29
N PRO A 92 25.80 -18.41 1.48
CA PRO A 92 25.81 -19.85 1.69
C PRO A 92 27.20 -20.43 1.36
N ASN A 93 27.56 -21.56 2.00
CA ASN A 93 28.85 -22.22 1.77
C ASN A 93 29.07 -22.63 0.31
N ILE A 94 28.01 -22.72 -0.47
CA ILE A 94 28.04 -22.98 -1.91
C ILE A 94 27.27 -21.87 -2.61
N VAL A 95 27.95 -21.10 -3.44
CA VAL A 95 27.37 -20.03 -4.27
C VAL A 95 27.49 -20.43 -5.73
N ASN A 96 26.37 -20.69 -6.37
CA ASN A 96 26.30 -21.18 -7.76
C ASN A 96 25.77 -20.13 -8.75
N SER A 97 25.54 -18.89 -8.32
CA SER A 97 24.93 -17.86 -9.16
C SER A 97 25.62 -16.51 -8.98
N GLN A 98 25.71 -15.76 -10.07
CA GLN A 98 26.09 -14.34 -10.06
C GLN A 98 24.88 -13.41 -10.05
N THR A 99 23.68 -13.93 -9.91
CA THR A 99 22.45 -13.20 -9.62
C THR A 99 22.19 -13.28 -8.13
N GLY A 100 22.10 -12.14 -7.45
CA GLY A 100 21.72 -12.07 -6.03
C GLY A 100 20.24 -11.75 -5.84
N LEU A 101 19.69 -12.05 -4.67
CA LEU A 101 18.38 -11.55 -4.27
C LEU A 101 18.55 -10.44 -3.24
N LEU A 102 17.84 -9.33 -3.41
CA LEU A 102 17.73 -8.26 -2.43
C LEU A 102 16.29 -8.15 -1.91
N PHE A 103 16.14 -8.39 -0.61
CA PHE A 103 14.90 -8.17 0.12
C PHE A 103 14.87 -6.74 0.68
N VAL A 104 13.82 -5.99 0.36
CA VAL A 104 13.61 -4.64 0.90
C VAL A 104 12.73 -4.75 2.14
N GLY A 105 13.36 -4.51 3.30
CA GLY A 105 12.77 -4.71 4.62
C GLY A 105 12.33 -3.42 5.30
N SER A 106 11.44 -3.57 6.27
CA SER A 106 11.03 -2.51 7.21
C SER A 106 12.06 -2.34 8.34
N GLY A 107 11.74 -1.51 9.28
CA GLY A 107 12.49 -1.28 10.52
C GLY A 107 12.39 0.16 10.98
N ASP A 108 12.76 0.35 12.25
CA ASP A 108 12.78 1.64 12.92
C ASP A 108 14.24 2.12 13.06
N ASN A 109 14.48 3.42 13.02
CA ASN A 109 15.81 4.01 13.17
C ASN A 109 16.48 3.69 14.51
N SER A 110 15.69 3.33 15.51
CA SER A 110 16.15 2.88 16.82
C SER A 110 16.44 1.37 16.92
N ASP A 111 16.16 0.60 15.86
CA ASP A 111 16.36 -0.85 15.87
C ASP A 111 17.84 -1.20 15.99
N ASN A 112 18.11 -2.20 16.82
CA ASN A 112 19.43 -2.81 16.87
C ASN A 112 19.75 -3.54 15.57
N LEU A 113 21.03 -3.88 15.38
CA LEU A 113 21.43 -4.77 14.29
C LEU A 113 20.60 -6.06 14.34
N PRO A 114 20.00 -6.47 13.21
CA PRO A 114 19.20 -7.67 13.16
C PRO A 114 20.07 -8.92 13.35
N ASP A 115 19.61 -9.83 14.16
CA ASP A 115 20.28 -11.10 14.44
C ASP A 115 19.51 -12.32 13.88
N GLY A 116 19.95 -13.52 14.19
CA GLY A 116 19.33 -14.77 13.74
C GLY A 116 17.91 -15.02 14.29
N THR A 117 17.41 -14.23 15.24
CA THR A 117 16.02 -14.29 15.72
C THR A 117 15.08 -13.40 14.92
N ASN A 118 15.63 -12.46 14.15
CA ASN A 118 14.86 -11.59 13.27
C ASN A 118 14.22 -12.42 12.15
N GLN A 119 12.90 -12.27 11.97
CA GLN A 119 12.13 -13.06 10.99
C GLN A 119 12.63 -12.85 9.55
N THR A 120 12.97 -11.62 9.16
CA THR A 120 13.50 -11.34 7.82
C THR A 120 14.85 -12.03 7.61
N VAL A 121 15.74 -12.01 8.61
CA VAL A 121 17.03 -12.73 8.55
C VAL A 121 16.79 -14.23 8.38
N GLN A 122 15.83 -14.81 9.09
CA GLN A 122 15.47 -16.23 8.90
C GLN A 122 14.96 -16.53 7.49
N ILE A 123 14.09 -15.68 6.95
CA ILE A 123 13.55 -15.82 5.59
C ILE A 123 14.68 -15.76 4.56
N ILE A 124 15.53 -14.73 4.57
CA ILE A 124 16.62 -14.60 3.60
C ILE A 124 17.67 -15.71 3.74
N THR A 125 17.85 -16.24 4.96
CA THR A 125 18.71 -17.41 5.19
C THR A 125 18.17 -18.65 4.49
N GLN A 126 16.86 -18.91 4.63
CA GLN A 126 16.23 -20.05 3.93
C GLN A 126 16.27 -19.88 2.41
N LEU A 127 16.05 -18.65 1.92
CA LEU A 127 16.17 -18.35 0.49
C LEU A 127 17.61 -18.57 -0.01
N ALA A 128 18.63 -18.13 0.73
CA ALA A 128 20.03 -18.30 0.37
C ALA A 128 20.45 -19.78 0.33
N LEU A 129 20.12 -20.52 1.37
CA LEU A 129 20.41 -21.96 1.45
C LEU A 129 19.69 -22.76 0.38
N GLY A 130 18.39 -22.47 0.17
CA GLY A 130 17.56 -23.17 -0.81
C GLY A 130 17.97 -22.85 -2.26
N SER A 131 18.42 -21.64 -2.54
CA SER A 131 18.80 -21.19 -3.87
C SER A 131 20.29 -21.33 -4.19
N GLN A 132 21.14 -21.58 -3.19
CA GLN A 132 22.62 -21.56 -3.33
C GLN A 132 23.12 -20.28 -4.02
N SER A 133 22.56 -19.14 -3.62
CA SER A 133 22.93 -17.82 -4.11
C SER A 133 23.05 -16.85 -2.93
N ILE A 134 23.75 -15.74 -3.12
CA ILE A 134 23.81 -14.68 -2.12
C ILE A 134 22.44 -14.00 -2.05
N VAL A 135 21.90 -13.91 -0.84
CA VAL A 135 20.63 -13.23 -0.56
C VAL A 135 20.87 -12.16 0.52
N SER A 136 20.44 -10.96 0.24
CA SER A 136 20.64 -9.83 1.14
C SER A 136 19.30 -9.19 1.54
N ALA A 137 19.30 -8.47 2.66
CA ALA A 137 18.20 -7.60 3.06
C ALA A 137 18.72 -6.23 3.46
N VAL A 138 18.06 -5.18 2.96
CA VAL A 138 18.23 -3.81 3.45
C VAL A 138 17.04 -3.45 4.33
N PHE A 139 17.31 -3.01 5.56
CA PHE A 139 16.31 -2.65 6.56
C PHE A 139 16.08 -1.14 6.61
N GLN A 140 15.17 -0.66 7.47
CA GLN A 140 14.80 0.74 7.65
C GLN A 140 14.44 1.44 6.33
N THR A 141 13.58 0.80 5.52
CA THR A 141 13.08 1.38 4.27
C THR A 141 11.55 1.55 4.37
N PRO A 142 11.03 2.80 4.55
CA PRO A 142 11.75 4.07 4.68
C PRO A 142 12.61 4.15 5.95
N ASN A 143 13.50 5.15 6.00
CA ASN A 143 14.26 5.47 7.21
C ASN A 143 13.34 6.26 8.16
N GLN A 144 12.89 5.65 9.24
CA GLN A 144 11.77 6.10 10.08
C GLN A 144 11.97 5.72 11.56
N PRO A 145 11.23 6.35 12.54
CA PRO A 145 10.33 7.48 12.32
C PRO A 145 11.09 8.77 12.02
N LEU A 146 10.40 9.76 11.46
CA LEU A 146 10.95 11.09 11.13
C LEU A 146 10.06 12.19 11.69
N LEU A 147 10.68 13.23 12.28
CA LEU A 147 9.99 14.44 12.73
C LEU A 147 10.18 15.55 11.70
N PHE A 148 9.10 15.91 11.02
CA PHE A 148 9.10 17.01 10.07
C PHE A 148 8.92 18.35 10.79
N ASN A 149 9.53 19.42 10.24
CA ASN A 149 9.42 20.74 10.81
C ASN A 149 7.96 21.22 10.79
N GLY A 150 7.47 21.65 11.93
CA GLY A 150 6.06 22.04 12.14
C GLY A 150 5.18 20.92 12.68
N GLU A 151 5.63 19.68 12.68
CA GLU A 151 4.93 18.55 13.30
C GLU A 151 5.32 18.42 14.79
N VAL A 152 4.42 17.85 15.58
CA VAL A 152 4.63 17.67 17.03
C VAL A 152 5.23 16.30 17.35
N ASN A 153 4.89 15.28 16.57
CA ASN A 153 5.30 13.91 16.77
C ASN A 153 6.01 13.36 15.54
N PRO A 154 7.00 12.49 15.72
CA PRO A 154 7.57 11.74 14.61
C PRO A 154 6.50 10.87 13.95
N ILE A 155 6.65 10.65 12.65
CA ILE A 155 5.73 9.84 11.84
C ILE A 155 6.49 8.73 11.10
N ASP A 156 5.79 7.64 10.85
CA ASP A 156 6.31 6.43 10.25
C ASP A 156 5.30 5.81 9.27
N GLU A 157 5.68 4.73 8.64
CA GLU A 157 4.87 3.86 7.81
C GLU A 157 3.95 4.62 6.82
N ASP A 158 2.65 4.31 6.79
CA ASP A 158 1.71 4.92 5.85
C ASP A 158 1.45 6.40 6.16
N LYS A 159 1.59 6.79 7.42
CA LYS A 159 1.50 8.20 7.82
C LYS A 159 2.66 9.02 7.23
N LEU A 160 3.87 8.46 7.18
CA LEU A 160 5.01 9.12 6.54
C LEU A 160 4.79 9.24 5.01
N VAL A 161 4.33 8.16 4.38
CA VAL A 161 4.07 8.16 2.94
C VAL A 161 2.98 9.17 2.59
N SER A 162 1.83 9.12 3.28
CA SER A 162 0.70 10.02 3.03
C SER A 162 1.05 11.50 3.26
N TYR A 163 1.78 11.79 4.35
CA TYR A 163 2.27 13.15 4.63
C TYR A 163 3.13 13.68 3.48
N THR A 164 4.08 12.89 3.02
CA THR A 164 5.02 13.31 1.96
C THR A 164 4.35 13.40 0.59
N TRP A 165 3.34 12.60 0.31
CA TRP A 165 2.50 12.74 -0.88
C TRP A 165 1.72 14.04 -0.85
N ASN A 166 1.11 14.36 0.30
CA ASN A 166 0.39 15.62 0.45
C ASN A 166 1.33 16.82 0.25
N LYS A 167 2.54 16.79 0.84
CA LYS A 167 3.55 17.83 0.63
C LYS A 167 3.99 17.95 -0.83
N ALA A 168 4.19 16.86 -1.53
CA ALA A 168 4.52 16.88 -2.95
C ALA A 168 3.40 17.53 -3.78
N MET A 169 2.13 17.20 -3.52
CA MET A 169 0.99 17.82 -4.19
C MET A 169 0.82 19.30 -3.85
N GLU A 170 1.01 19.68 -2.58
CA GLU A 170 0.88 21.08 -2.14
C GLU A 170 1.95 21.99 -2.73
N THR A 171 3.17 21.50 -2.84
CA THR A 171 4.33 22.32 -3.23
C THR A 171 4.67 22.20 -4.72
N GLY A 172 4.21 21.16 -5.40
CA GLY A 172 4.67 20.81 -6.74
C GLY A 172 6.13 20.34 -6.79
N ASN A 173 6.77 20.12 -5.64
CA ASN A 173 8.13 19.59 -5.54
C ASN A 173 8.08 18.10 -5.17
N TYR A 174 8.33 17.24 -6.15
CA TYR A 174 8.25 15.78 -5.97
C TYR A 174 9.40 15.18 -5.16
N ALA A 175 10.45 15.96 -4.85
CA ALA A 175 11.50 15.54 -3.91
C ALA A 175 10.96 15.22 -2.50
N TRP A 176 9.77 15.72 -2.18
CA TRP A 176 9.06 15.37 -0.94
C TRP A 176 8.59 13.91 -0.90
N SER A 177 8.31 13.28 -2.04
CA SER A 177 7.78 11.91 -2.04
C SER A 177 8.75 10.91 -1.42
N ALA A 178 8.34 10.23 -0.35
CA ALA A 178 9.13 9.20 0.33
C ALA A 178 9.49 8.01 -0.59
N TYR A 179 8.73 7.78 -1.64
CA TYR A 179 9.05 6.70 -2.59
C TYR A 179 10.34 6.96 -3.37
N LEU A 180 10.75 8.21 -3.56
CA LEU A 180 12.00 8.54 -4.22
C LEU A 180 13.22 8.09 -3.39
N PRO A 181 13.38 8.49 -2.11
CA PRO A 181 14.48 8.00 -1.29
C PRO A 181 14.38 6.50 -0.98
N MET A 182 13.18 5.92 -0.87
CA MET A 182 13.02 4.46 -0.75
C MET A 182 13.58 3.73 -1.98
N THR A 183 13.28 4.20 -3.18
CA THR A 183 13.81 3.64 -4.42
C THR A 183 15.34 3.80 -4.50
N LYS A 184 15.87 4.97 -4.16
CA LYS A 184 17.31 5.20 -4.14
C LYS A 184 18.01 4.32 -3.11
N THR A 185 17.38 4.03 -1.96
CA THR A 185 17.91 3.06 -0.99
C THR A 185 18.12 1.68 -1.62
N VAL A 186 17.14 1.19 -2.40
CA VAL A 186 17.25 -0.11 -3.10
C VAL A 186 18.43 -0.11 -4.09
N VAL A 187 18.55 0.95 -4.89
CA VAL A 187 19.67 1.10 -5.85
C VAL A 187 21.02 1.15 -5.13
N LYS A 188 21.13 1.90 -4.03
CA LYS A 188 22.34 2.00 -3.22
C LYS A 188 22.67 0.71 -2.48
N ALA A 189 21.67 -0.07 -2.08
CA ALA A 189 21.88 -1.40 -1.52
C ALA A 189 22.50 -2.35 -2.56
N MET A 190 22.08 -2.31 -3.83
CA MET A 190 22.71 -3.06 -4.90
C MET A 190 24.17 -2.60 -5.12
N ASP A 191 24.44 -1.27 -5.12
CA ASP A 191 25.80 -0.73 -5.20
C ASP A 191 26.67 -1.27 -4.05
N GLY A 192 26.15 -1.22 -2.83
CA GLY A 192 26.83 -1.69 -1.63
C GLY A 192 27.14 -3.17 -1.67
N ILE A 193 26.16 -4.01 -2.02
CA ILE A 193 26.33 -5.46 -2.12
C ILE A 193 27.40 -5.79 -3.16
N GLN A 194 27.35 -5.18 -4.35
CA GLN A 194 28.36 -5.40 -5.39
C GLN A 194 29.77 -4.98 -4.93
N SER A 195 29.88 -3.94 -4.11
CA SER A 195 31.18 -3.45 -3.62
C SER A 195 31.81 -4.38 -2.58
N VAL A 196 31.00 -4.99 -1.69
CA VAL A 196 31.49 -5.82 -0.58
C VAL A 196 31.64 -7.29 -0.95
N VAL A 197 30.83 -7.80 -1.86
CA VAL A 197 30.83 -9.23 -2.22
C VAL A 197 32.18 -9.68 -2.85
N ILE A 198 32.90 -8.74 -3.45
CA ILE A 198 34.23 -8.99 -4.04
C ILE A 198 35.24 -9.40 -2.98
N ASP A 199 35.14 -8.83 -1.77
CA ASP A 199 36.06 -9.18 -0.65
C ASP A 199 35.83 -10.61 -0.16
N HIS A 200 34.69 -11.20 -0.49
CA HIS A 200 34.35 -12.61 -0.21
C HIS A 200 34.64 -13.54 -1.37
N GLY A 201 35.24 -13.04 -2.46
CA GLY A 201 35.63 -13.84 -3.64
C GLY A 201 34.46 -14.14 -4.59
N HIS A 202 33.36 -13.41 -4.49
CA HIS A 202 32.19 -13.55 -5.35
C HIS A 202 31.98 -12.33 -6.24
N GLN A 203 31.12 -12.49 -7.23
CA GLN A 203 30.65 -11.41 -8.09
C GLN A 203 29.13 -11.52 -8.27
N ILE A 204 28.43 -10.41 -8.11
CA ILE A 204 27.01 -10.28 -8.44
C ILE A 204 26.86 -9.29 -9.59
N ASN A 205 26.29 -9.75 -10.70
CA ASN A 205 26.10 -8.94 -11.91
C ASN A 205 24.71 -8.30 -11.94
N ASP A 206 23.70 -9.05 -11.49
CA ASP A 206 22.31 -8.65 -11.52
C ASP A 206 21.55 -9.12 -10.27
N PHE A 207 20.35 -8.58 -10.09
CA PHE A 207 19.55 -8.81 -8.89
C PHE A 207 18.11 -9.23 -9.21
N VAL A 208 17.59 -10.10 -8.36
CA VAL A 208 16.14 -10.26 -8.17
C VAL A 208 15.75 -9.43 -6.95
N LEU A 209 14.74 -8.58 -7.09
CA LEU A 209 14.27 -7.74 -5.98
C LEU A 209 12.94 -8.26 -5.43
N THR A 210 12.79 -8.22 -4.11
CA THR A 210 11.53 -8.51 -3.44
C THR A 210 11.32 -7.56 -2.25
N GLY A 211 10.08 -7.29 -1.93
CA GLY A 211 9.66 -6.43 -0.83
C GLY A 211 8.13 -6.38 -0.77
N PHE A 212 7.59 -6.02 0.38
CA PHE A 212 6.16 -6.10 0.63
C PHE A 212 5.54 -4.72 0.90
N SER A 213 4.27 -4.53 0.48
CA SER A 213 3.54 -3.28 0.68
C SER A 213 4.30 -2.09 0.05
N LYS A 214 4.49 -0.98 0.75
CA LYS A 214 5.25 0.18 0.26
C LYS A 214 6.70 -0.15 -0.16
N ARG A 215 7.29 -1.21 0.41
CA ARG A 215 8.62 -1.72 -0.01
C ARG A 215 8.52 -2.46 -1.35
N GLY A 216 7.38 -3.11 -1.62
CA GLY A 216 7.05 -3.66 -2.94
C GLY A 216 6.91 -2.56 -4.00
N ALA A 217 6.35 -1.39 -3.66
CA ALA A 217 6.34 -0.23 -4.56
C ALA A 217 7.77 0.24 -4.87
N ALA A 218 8.65 0.30 -3.86
CA ALA A 218 10.06 0.63 -4.08
C ALA A 218 10.79 -0.38 -4.97
N VAL A 219 10.45 -1.67 -4.88
CA VAL A 219 10.94 -2.74 -5.78
C VAL A 219 10.53 -2.49 -7.23
N TRP A 220 9.25 -2.19 -7.48
CA TRP A 220 8.75 -1.84 -8.80
C TRP A 220 9.46 -0.62 -9.39
N LEU A 221 9.59 0.45 -8.59
CA LEU A 221 10.20 1.70 -9.02
C LEU A 221 11.72 1.55 -9.26
N ALA A 222 12.42 0.76 -8.44
CA ALA A 222 13.82 0.46 -8.66
C ALA A 222 14.06 -0.32 -9.97
N ALA A 223 13.17 -1.29 -10.27
CA ALA A 223 13.23 -2.04 -11.52
C ALA A 223 13.01 -1.16 -12.76
N ALA A 224 12.23 -0.09 -12.63
CA ALA A 224 12.00 0.85 -13.74
C ALA A 224 13.21 1.74 -14.05
N VAL A 225 14.16 1.91 -13.11
CA VAL A 225 15.27 2.87 -13.27
C VAL A 225 16.66 2.25 -13.26
N ASP A 226 16.81 0.99 -12.82
CA ASP A 226 18.10 0.32 -12.71
C ASP A 226 18.16 -0.96 -13.57
N PRO A 227 19.01 -1.01 -14.62
CA PRO A 227 19.08 -2.14 -15.54
C PRO A 227 19.69 -3.42 -14.93
N ARG A 228 20.26 -3.36 -13.72
CA ARG A 228 20.76 -4.55 -13.00
C ARG A 228 19.62 -5.40 -12.45
N VAL A 229 18.40 -4.90 -12.46
CA VAL A 229 17.23 -5.66 -11.97
C VAL A 229 16.79 -6.65 -13.05
N LYS A 230 17.08 -7.92 -12.82
CA LYS A 230 16.81 -9.02 -13.73
C LYS A 230 15.39 -9.55 -13.62
N ALA A 231 14.80 -9.50 -12.43
CA ALA A 231 13.44 -9.94 -12.15
C ALA A 231 12.94 -9.33 -10.82
N ILE A 232 11.63 -9.29 -10.61
CA ILE A 232 11.03 -8.75 -9.38
C ILE A 232 9.94 -9.67 -8.83
N ALA A 233 9.85 -9.70 -7.49
CA ALA A 233 8.77 -10.37 -6.78
C ALA A 233 8.13 -9.41 -5.74
N PRO A 234 7.38 -8.39 -6.16
CA PRO A 234 6.67 -7.50 -5.25
C PRO A 234 5.51 -8.22 -4.57
N GLY A 235 5.32 -8.00 -3.26
CA GLY A 235 4.25 -8.62 -2.51
C GLY A 235 3.29 -7.60 -1.90
N VAL A 236 2.01 -7.95 -1.83
CA VAL A 236 0.91 -7.19 -1.22
C VAL A 236 0.94 -5.70 -1.55
N ILE A 237 1.07 -5.40 -2.84
CA ILE A 237 1.03 -4.06 -3.41
C ILE A 237 0.18 -4.09 -4.70
N ASP A 238 -1.04 -4.60 -4.58
CA ASP A 238 -2.03 -4.71 -5.66
C ASP A 238 -2.69 -3.36 -5.93
N PHE A 239 -1.89 -2.37 -6.26
CA PHE A 239 -2.24 -0.96 -6.22
C PHE A 239 -1.82 -0.19 -7.48
N LEU A 240 -1.23 -0.85 -8.46
CA LEU A 240 -0.83 -0.21 -9.71
C LEU A 240 -2.06 0.36 -10.43
N ASN A 241 -1.84 1.45 -11.19
CA ASN A 241 -2.91 2.27 -11.75
C ASN A 241 -3.79 2.83 -10.62
N MET A 242 -3.16 3.65 -9.77
CA MET A 242 -3.69 4.09 -8.47
C MET A 242 -5.09 4.70 -8.54
N SER A 243 -5.37 5.58 -9.51
CA SER A 243 -6.67 6.29 -9.56
C SER A 243 -7.86 5.35 -9.71
N PRO A 244 -7.93 4.46 -10.73
CA PRO A 244 -9.04 3.51 -10.84
C PRO A 244 -9.05 2.48 -9.70
N SER A 245 -7.89 2.07 -9.16
CA SER A 245 -7.81 1.15 -8.01
C SER A 245 -8.44 1.76 -6.75
N LEU A 246 -8.18 3.03 -6.47
CA LEU A 246 -8.78 3.74 -5.33
C LEU A 246 -10.28 4.01 -5.54
N GLU A 247 -10.70 4.35 -6.76
CA GLU A 247 -12.13 4.45 -7.07
C GLU A 247 -12.84 3.10 -6.89
N HIS A 248 -12.22 2.01 -7.31
CA HIS A 248 -12.71 0.65 -7.14
C HIS A 248 -12.89 0.30 -5.66
N HIS A 249 -11.91 0.66 -4.81
CA HIS A 249 -11.98 0.49 -3.37
C HIS A 249 -13.24 1.14 -2.78
N PHE A 250 -13.44 2.43 -3.06
CA PHE A 250 -14.62 3.15 -2.59
C PHE A 250 -15.92 2.57 -3.15
N LYS A 251 -15.98 2.32 -4.47
CA LYS A 251 -17.19 1.82 -5.12
C LYS A 251 -17.61 0.43 -4.62
N SER A 252 -16.65 -0.37 -4.15
CA SER A 252 -16.91 -1.69 -3.59
C SER A 252 -17.37 -1.62 -2.14
N TYR A 253 -16.75 -0.80 -1.30
CA TYR A 253 -17.02 -0.76 0.14
C TYR A 253 -17.94 0.37 0.58
N GLY A 254 -18.12 1.42 -0.23
CA GLY A 254 -18.84 2.65 0.11
C GLY A 254 -18.10 3.54 1.11
N LEU A 255 -16.86 3.18 1.41
CA LEU A 255 -15.91 3.91 2.26
C LEU A 255 -14.49 3.45 1.89
N PHE A 256 -13.49 4.15 2.36
CA PHE A 256 -12.13 3.62 2.37
C PHE A 256 -11.91 2.83 3.67
N SER A 257 -11.18 1.73 3.60
CA SER A 257 -10.90 0.90 4.79
C SER A 257 -10.06 1.64 5.82
N ASP A 258 -10.12 1.20 7.08
CA ASP A 258 -9.29 1.79 8.15
C ASP A 258 -7.79 1.64 7.88
N ALA A 259 -7.39 0.63 7.10
CA ALA A 259 -6.00 0.42 6.72
C ALA A 259 -5.39 1.60 5.93
N VAL A 260 -6.20 2.37 5.20
CA VAL A 260 -5.76 3.54 4.43
C VAL A 260 -6.16 4.87 5.08
N SER A 261 -6.46 4.86 6.40
CA SER A 261 -6.93 6.04 7.14
C SER A 261 -5.94 7.20 7.18
N ASP A 262 -4.63 6.93 7.13
CA ASP A 262 -3.60 7.99 7.10
C ASP A 262 -3.68 8.84 5.82
N TYR A 263 -4.02 8.23 4.68
CA TYR A 263 -4.26 8.95 3.42
C TYR A 263 -5.57 9.72 3.44
N GLN A 264 -6.60 9.14 4.06
CA GLN A 264 -7.89 9.79 4.24
C GLN A 264 -7.76 11.06 5.10
N ALA A 265 -7.02 10.96 6.20
CA ALA A 265 -6.82 12.05 7.16
C ALA A 265 -6.26 13.32 6.52
N LEU A 266 -5.52 13.18 5.43
CA LEU A 266 -4.91 14.27 4.68
C LEU A 266 -5.71 14.67 3.44
N GLY A 267 -6.92 14.13 3.26
CA GLY A 267 -7.78 14.45 2.11
C GLY A 267 -7.20 14.05 0.75
N ILE A 268 -6.26 13.08 0.72
CA ILE A 268 -5.63 12.63 -0.53
C ILE A 268 -6.67 12.04 -1.47
N PHE A 269 -7.65 11.31 -0.94
CA PHE A 269 -8.67 10.67 -1.74
C PHE A 269 -9.72 11.63 -2.32
N ASP A 270 -9.87 12.81 -1.74
CA ASP A 270 -10.68 13.90 -2.33
C ASP A 270 -10.03 14.46 -3.61
N LYS A 271 -8.71 14.26 -3.75
CA LYS A 271 -7.91 14.75 -4.88
C LYS A 271 -7.70 13.71 -6.01
N LEU A 272 -8.30 12.51 -5.95
CA LEU A 272 -8.05 11.41 -6.90
C LEU A 272 -8.17 11.80 -8.39
N ARG A 273 -9.00 12.80 -8.69
CA ARG A 273 -9.23 13.32 -10.05
C ARG A 273 -8.56 14.66 -10.31
N SER A 274 -7.81 15.19 -9.34
CA SER A 274 -7.12 16.47 -9.48
C SER A 274 -5.88 16.39 -10.38
N PRO A 275 -5.43 17.49 -10.97
CA PRO A 275 -4.16 17.54 -11.68
C PRO A 275 -2.97 17.13 -10.80
N GLU A 276 -2.95 17.59 -9.54
CA GLU A 276 -1.87 17.35 -8.58
C GLU A 276 -1.72 15.86 -8.27
N PHE A 277 -2.85 15.14 -8.11
CA PHE A 277 -2.83 13.69 -7.91
C PHE A 277 -2.38 12.94 -9.16
N ARG A 278 -2.83 13.36 -10.35
CA ARG A 278 -2.35 12.78 -11.62
C ARG A 278 -0.84 12.96 -11.81
N ASP A 279 -0.29 14.11 -11.43
CA ASP A 279 1.16 14.34 -11.51
C ASP A 279 1.90 13.53 -10.44
N LEU A 280 1.34 13.40 -9.23
CA LEU A 280 1.88 12.52 -8.20
C LEU A 280 1.94 11.06 -8.66
N THR A 281 0.91 10.55 -9.37
CA THR A 281 0.91 9.18 -9.88
C THR A 281 1.98 8.94 -10.93
N LYS A 282 2.37 9.94 -11.73
CA LYS A 282 3.50 9.81 -12.67
C LYS A 282 4.84 9.56 -11.95
N VAL A 283 4.96 10.02 -10.71
CA VAL A 283 6.15 9.85 -9.88
C VAL A 283 6.11 8.53 -9.10
N ASN A 284 4.97 8.21 -8.49
CA ASN A 284 4.85 7.21 -7.44
C ASN A 284 4.19 5.89 -7.89
N ASP A 285 3.40 5.94 -8.96
CA ASP A 285 2.70 4.76 -9.44
C ASP A 285 3.59 3.95 -10.39
N PRO A 286 3.95 2.71 -10.05
CA PRO A 286 4.73 1.86 -10.94
C PRO A 286 4.07 1.65 -12.32
N TYR A 287 2.75 1.77 -12.41
CA TYR A 287 2.03 1.70 -13.69
C TYR A 287 2.48 2.77 -14.69
N SER A 288 2.90 3.94 -14.21
CA SER A 288 3.44 5.01 -15.06
C SER A 288 4.75 4.59 -15.76
N TYR A 289 5.44 3.58 -15.24
CA TYR A 289 6.71 3.04 -15.74
C TYR A 289 6.56 1.67 -16.42
N ARG A 290 5.34 1.19 -16.71
CA ARG A 290 5.08 -0.16 -17.23
C ARG A 290 5.83 -0.48 -18.52
N ASP A 291 6.18 0.53 -19.31
CA ASP A 291 6.96 0.36 -20.54
C ASP A 291 8.44 -0.02 -20.30
N GLN A 292 8.95 0.27 -19.10
CA GLN A 292 10.30 -0.10 -18.63
C GLN A 292 10.33 -1.42 -17.86
N LEU A 293 9.16 -1.98 -17.53
CA LEU A 293 9.00 -3.16 -16.69
C LEU A 293 8.79 -4.43 -17.53
N ASP A 294 9.77 -4.79 -18.37
CA ASP A 294 9.71 -5.95 -19.26
C ASP A 294 10.37 -7.23 -18.69
N MET A 295 11.07 -7.10 -17.54
CA MET A 295 11.68 -8.24 -16.85
C MET A 295 10.62 -9.21 -16.29
N PRO A 296 10.98 -10.48 -16.00
CA PRO A 296 10.11 -11.42 -15.32
C PRO A 296 9.59 -10.89 -13.97
N LYS A 297 8.30 -11.04 -13.73
CA LYS A 297 7.60 -10.58 -12.54
C LYS A 297 6.82 -11.70 -11.88
N PHE A 298 6.89 -11.78 -10.54
CA PHE A 298 6.06 -12.65 -9.73
C PHE A 298 5.32 -11.84 -8.67
N ILE A 299 4.06 -11.51 -8.92
CA ILE A 299 3.23 -10.67 -8.06
C ILE A 299 2.57 -11.55 -6.99
N LEU A 300 2.90 -11.30 -5.72
CA LEU A 300 2.37 -12.05 -4.57
C LEU A 300 1.29 -11.23 -3.87
N ASN A 301 0.04 -11.61 -4.02
CA ASN A 301 -1.09 -10.91 -3.43
C ASN A 301 -1.83 -11.78 -2.39
N SER A 302 -2.59 -11.12 -1.54
CA SER A 302 -3.45 -11.72 -0.54
C SER A 302 -4.90 -11.73 -1.03
N SER A 303 -5.64 -12.79 -0.74
CA SER A 303 -7.04 -12.90 -1.10
C SER A 303 -7.99 -12.13 -0.17
N GLY A 304 -7.51 -11.69 0.99
CA GLY A 304 -8.29 -10.97 2.00
C GLY A 304 -7.60 -9.73 2.55
N ASP A 305 -6.80 -9.06 1.70
CA ASP A 305 -6.05 -7.85 2.04
C ASP A 305 -6.99 -6.70 2.44
N GLN A 306 -6.66 -5.99 3.51
CA GLN A 306 -7.42 -4.84 3.97
C GLN A 306 -7.05 -3.52 3.29
N PHE A 307 -5.91 -3.49 2.56
CA PHE A 307 -5.48 -2.34 1.75
C PHE A 307 -6.00 -2.44 0.32
N PHE A 308 -5.93 -3.63 -0.28
CA PHE A 308 -6.19 -3.84 -1.70
C PHE A 308 -7.24 -4.92 -1.92
N LEU A 309 -8.23 -4.64 -2.76
CA LEU A 309 -9.26 -5.61 -3.09
C LEU A 309 -8.66 -6.78 -3.89
N PRO A 310 -9.19 -7.99 -3.74
CA PRO A 310 -8.62 -9.17 -4.41
C PRO A 310 -8.68 -9.08 -5.95
N ASP A 311 -9.57 -8.28 -6.52
CA ASP A 311 -9.70 -8.06 -7.96
C ASP A 311 -9.11 -6.73 -8.45
N SER A 312 -8.20 -6.11 -7.68
CA SER A 312 -7.52 -4.85 -8.08
C SER A 312 -6.56 -5.04 -9.25
N SER A 313 -5.99 -6.24 -9.42
CA SER A 313 -5.10 -6.55 -10.56
C SER A 313 -5.74 -6.34 -11.94
N ARG A 314 -7.06 -6.31 -12.03
CA ARG A 314 -7.82 -5.98 -13.25
C ARG A 314 -7.49 -4.62 -13.88
N PHE A 315 -6.88 -3.71 -13.11
CA PHE A 315 -6.57 -2.35 -13.59
C PHE A 315 -5.19 -2.21 -14.20
N TYR A 316 -4.36 -3.25 -14.16
CA TYR A 316 -2.98 -3.12 -14.60
C TYR A 316 -2.35 -4.39 -15.20
N LEU A 317 -2.86 -5.58 -14.86
CA LEU A 317 -2.17 -6.84 -15.15
C LEU A 317 -1.99 -7.06 -16.67
N ASP A 318 -3.03 -6.79 -17.46
CA ASP A 318 -3.01 -6.97 -18.92
C ASP A 318 -2.13 -5.94 -19.64
N ASP A 319 -1.80 -4.81 -18.98
CA ASP A 319 -0.95 -3.76 -19.52
C ASP A 319 0.55 -3.96 -19.22
N LEU A 320 0.89 -4.91 -18.34
CA LEU A 320 2.28 -5.21 -17.98
C LEU A 320 2.98 -5.95 -19.12
N LYS A 321 4.18 -5.49 -19.46
CA LYS A 321 5.02 -6.12 -20.48
C LYS A 321 5.86 -7.26 -19.92
N GLY A 322 6.27 -8.16 -20.81
CA GLY A 322 7.12 -9.29 -20.46
C GLY A 322 6.42 -10.35 -19.62
N GLU A 323 7.19 -11.31 -19.16
CA GLU A 323 6.69 -12.43 -18.38
C GLU A 323 6.12 -11.96 -17.04
N THR A 324 4.85 -12.25 -16.79
CA THR A 324 4.18 -11.86 -15.55
C THR A 324 3.40 -13.04 -14.98
N HIS A 325 3.75 -13.43 -13.75
CA HIS A 325 2.99 -14.40 -12.97
C HIS A 325 2.38 -13.71 -11.76
N ILE A 326 1.19 -14.12 -11.40
CA ILE A 326 0.48 -13.64 -10.21
C ILE A 326 0.13 -14.82 -9.32
N ARG A 327 0.07 -14.59 -8.03
CA ARG A 327 -0.43 -15.52 -7.04
C ARG A 327 -1.27 -14.79 -6.02
N PHE A 328 -2.48 -15.27 -5.78
CA PHE A 328 -3.30 -14.91 -4.63
C PHE A 328 -3.16 -15.98 -3.54
N ALA A 329 -2.63 -15.61 -2.37
CA ALA A 329 -2.55 -16.51 -1.23
C ALA A 329 -3.92 -16.57 -0.55
N PRO A 330 -4.56 -17.76 -0.49
CA PRO A 330 -5.92 -17.88 0.04
C PRO A 330 -5.95 -17.74 1.55
N ASN A 331 -7.04 -17.14 2.08
CA ASN A 331 -7.26 -16.98 3.51
C ASN A 331 -6.19 -16.15 4.24
N THR A 332 -5.48 -15.29 3.53
CA THR A 332 -4.48 -14.38 4.11
C THR A 332 -5.02 -12.96 4.16
N ASP A 333 -4.43 -12.14 5.02
CA ASP A 333 -4.53 -10.69 5.04
C ASP A 333 -3.27 -10.04 4.47
N HIS A 334 -3.07 -8.75 4.67
CA HIS A 334 -1.90 -8.01 4.19
C HIS A 334 -0.55 -8.60 4.62
N SER A 335 -0.51 -9.42 5.66
CA SER A 335 0.69 -10.08 6.13
C SER A 335 1.06 -11.36 5.36
N LEU A 336 0.22 -11.83 4.44
CA LEU A 336 0.32 -13.14 3.77
C LEU A 336 0.28 -14.33 4.72
N VAL A 337 -0.27 -14.14 5.92
CA VAL A 337 -0.35 -15.19 6.96
C VAL A 337 -1.76 -15.74 7.03
N ASN A 338 -1.89 -17.07 7.03
CA ASN A 338 -3.12 -17.78 7.35
C ASN A 338 -2.92 -18.78 8.51
N SER A 339 -4.02 -19.30 9.04
CA SER A 339 -3.98 -20.21 10.20
C SER A 339 -3.38 -21.59 9.90
N GLN A 340 -3.30 -22.01 8.63
CA GLN A 340 -2.88 -23.35 8.24
C GLN A 340 -1.38 -23.45 7.96
N THR A 341 -0.84 -22.54 7.18
CA THR A 341 0.55 -22.57 6.70
C THR A 341 1.39 -21.38 7.16
N GLY A 342 0.79 -20.44 7.87
CA GLY A 342 1.46 -19.16 8.14
C GLY A 342 1.82 -18.47 6.82
N VAL A 343 3.07 -18.04 6.69
CA VAL A 343 3.64 -17.41 5.49
C VAL A 343 4.38 -18.44 4.60
N ALA A 344 4.57 -19.68 5.07
CA ALA A 344 5.47 -20.65 4.45
C ALA A 344 5.13 -20.98 3.00
N ASP A 345 3.84 -21.09 2.68
CA ASP A 345 3.37 -21.41 1.34
C ASP A 345 3.72 -20.31 0.31
N SER A 346 3.63 -19.06 0.69
CA SER A 346 4.08 -17.92 -0.13
C SER A 346 5.59 -17.90 -0.31
N LEU A 347 6.35 -18.21 0.76
CA LEU A 347 7.81 -18.27 0.70
C LEU A 347 8.32 -19.43 -0.16
N PHE A 348 7.67 -20.59 -0.13
CA PHE A 348 8.03 -21.69 -1.01
C PHE A 348 7.81 -21.34 -2.49
N SER A 349 6.71 -20.67 -2.81
CA SER A 349 6.47 -20.22 -4.18
C SER A 349 7.49 -19.17 -4.62
N LEU A 350 7.84 -18.24 -3.75
CA LEU A 350 8.89 -17.26 -4.01
C LEU A 350 10.25 -17.96 -4.24
N LEU A 351 10.64 -18.90 -3.38
CA LEU A 351 11.89 -19.64 -3.51
C LEU A 351 11.94 -20.44 -4.83
N GLY A 352 10.89 -21.18 -5.16
CA GLY A 352 10.85 -21.99 -6.37
C GLY A 352 10.85 -21.14 -7.65
N TRP A 353 10.11 -20.00 -7.63
CA TRP A 353 10.17 -19.04 -8.73
C TRP A 353 11.56 -18.40 -8.84
N TYR A 354 12.17 -17.98 -7.73
CA TYR A 354 13.53 -17.44 -7.71
C TYR A 354 14.55 -18.45 -8.27
N GLN A 355 14.50 -19.72 -7.85
CA GLN A 355 15.33 -20.78 -8.41
C GLN A 355 15.16 -20.91 -9.93
N SER A 356 13.93 -20.76 -10.44
CA SER A 356 13.69 -20.82 -11.88
C SER A 356 14.39 -19.69 -12.65
N ILE A 357 14.44 -18.48 -12.06
CA ILE A 357 15.18 -17.34 -12.61
C ILE A 357 16.68 -17.62 -12.60
N LEU A 358 17.22 -18.11 -11.47
CA LEU A 358 18.65 -18.37 -11.33
C LEU A 358 19.17 -19.42 -12.31
N TYR A 359 18.42 -20.50 -12.47
CA TYR A 359 18.85 -21.69 -13.21
C TYR A 359 18.24 -21.78 -14.61
N GLY A 360 17.51 -20.76 -15.06
CA GLY A 360 16.87 -20.75 -16.37
C GLY A 360 15.86 -21.89 -16.55
N LEU A 361 15.17 -22.28 -15.48
CA LEU A 361 14.18 -23.36 -15.56
C LEU A 361 12.91 -22.85 -16.27
N PRO A 362 12.20 -23.75 -16.99
CA PRO A 362 10.93 -23.39 -17.63
C PRO A 362 9.90 -22.93 -16.57
N ARG A 363 9.21 -21.86 -16.90
CA ARG A 363 8.04 -21.37 -16.15
C ARG A 363 6.79 -21.52 -17.04
N PRO A 364 5.62 -21.79 -16.46
CA PRO A 364 4.42 -22.01 -17.28
C PRO A 364 3.91 -20.72 -17.90
N ASP A 365 3.51 -20.77 -19.17
CA ASP A 365 2.61 -19.76 -19.72
C ASP A 365 1.19 -20.11 -19.28
N ILE A 366 0.60 -19.29 -18.42
CA ILE A 366 -0.77 -19.43 -17.94
C ILE A 366 -1.59 -18.32 -18.61
N ASN A 367 -2.55 -18.74 -19.44
CA ASN A 367 -3.46 -17.83 -20.12
C ASN A 367 -4.88 -18.10 -19.65
N TRP A 368 -5.68 -17.04 -19.56
CA TRP A 368 -7.09 -17.17 -19.19
C TRP A 368 -7.93 -16.09 -19.84
N GLU A 369 -9.21 -16.39 -19.98
CA GLU A 369 -10.21 -15.47 -20.48
C GLU A 369 -11.54 -15.68 -19.75
N VAL A 370 -12.39 -14.65 -19.79
CA VAL A 370 -13.74 -14.74 -19.25
C VAL A 370 -14.74 -14.48 -20.37
N GLU A 371 -15.45 -15.53 -20.75
CA GLU A 371 -16.51 -15.44 -21.75
C GLU A 371 -17.78 -16.15 -21.26
N ASN A 372 -18.93 -15.59 -21.58
CA ASN A 372 -20.24 -16.17 -21.31
C ASN A 372 -20.46 -16.61 -19.84
N GLY A 373 -19.81 -15.93 -18.89
CA GLY A 373 -19.88 -16.25 -17.46
C GLY A 373 -19.06 -17.47 -17.05
N ALA A 374 -18.06 -17.84 -17.84
CA ALA A 374 -17.07 -18.86 -17.51
C ALA A 374 -15.65 -18.25 -17.53
N LEU A 375 -14.83 -18.64 -16.57
CA LEU A 375 -13.38 -18.43 -16.54
C LEU A 375 -12.73 -19.68 -17.12
N THR A 376 -12.09 -19.55 -18.26
CA THR A 376 -11.34 -20.62 -18.94
C THR A 376 -9.86 -20.33 -18.85
N ALA A 377 -9.06 -21.29 -18.39
CA ALA A 377 -7.63 -21.16 -18.26
C ALA A 377 -6.86 -22.31 -18.90
N THR A 378 -5.71 -22.01 -19.48
CA THR A 378 -4.77 -22.96 -20.07
C THR A 378 -3.38 -22.79 -19.49
N THR A 379 -2.54 -23.82 -19.61
CA THR A 379 -1.14 -23.76 -19.18
C THR A 379 -0.23 -24.57 -20.10
N SER A 380 0.97 -24.06 -20.34
CA SER A 380 1.97 -24.71 -21.21
C SER A 380 2.70 -25.88 -20.53
N LEU A 381 2.71 -25.96 -19.20
CA LEU A 381 3.34 -27.04 -18.42
C LEU A 381 2.30 -27.84 -17.65
N SER A 382 2.57 -29.13 -17.42
CA SER A 382 1.66 -29.97 -16.63
C SER A 382 1.74 -29.64 -15.14
N PRO A 383 0.67 -29.15 -14.51
CA PRO A 383 0.62 -28.86 -13.08
C PRO A 383 0.48 -30.16 -12.25
N LEU A 384 0.96 -30.15 -11.01
CA LEU A 384 0.71 -31.21 -10.02
C LEU A 384 -0.75 -31.21 -9.56
N ALA A 385 -1.34 -30.03 -9.47
CA ALA A 385 -2.75 -29.85 -9.11
C ALA A 385 -3.25 -28.51 -9.65
N VAL A 386 -4.54 -28.48 -10.00
CA VAL A 386 -5.26 -27.26 -10.29
C VAL A 386 -6.45 -27.16 -9.34
N ARG A 387 -6.67 -26.01 -8.74
CA ARG A 387 -7.73 -25.76 -7.77
C ARG A 387 -8.55 -24.56 -8.18
N LEU A 388 -9.85 -24.71 -8.05
CA LEU A 388 -10.78 -23.59 -8.10
C LEU A 388 -10.98 -23.07 -6.68
N TRP A 389 -10.56 -21.86 -6.41
CA TRP A 389 -10.78 -21.15 -5.15
C TRP A 389 -11.99 -20.23 -5.24
N THR A 390 -12.86 -20.28 -4.23
CA THR A 390 -14.04 -19.43 -4.12
C THR A 390 -14.26 -18.93 -2.70
N ALA A 391 -14.74 -17.69 -2.58
CA ALA A 391 -15.29 -17.14 -1.35
C ALA A 391 -16.58 -16.37 -1.66
N THR A 392 -17.59 -16.47 -0.78
CA THR A 392 -18.87 -15.79 -0.96
C THR A 392 -19.16 -14.90 0.23
N ASN A 393 -19.51 -13.63 -0.05
CA ASN A 393 -20.07 -12.72 0.94
C ASN A 393 -21.52 -12.38 0.56
N VAL A 394 -22.46 -12.79 1.42
CA VAL A 394 -23.90 -12.59 1.19
C VAL A 394 -24.37 -11.17 1.49
N ASN A 395 -23.53 -10.36 2.14
CA ASN A 395 -23.93 -9.06 2.64
C ASN A 395 -23.33 -7.88 1.87
N ALA A 396 -22.11 -8.06 1.30
CA ALA A 396 -21.35 -6.96 0.68
C ALA A 396 -20.32 -7.46 -0.33
N ARG A 397 -19.88 -6.57 -1.22
CA ARG A 397 -18.72 -6.77 -2.10
C ARG A 397 -17.43 -6.50 -1.33
N ASP A 398 -17.19 -7.29 -0.26
CA ASP A 398 -16.10 -7.11 0.67
C ASP A 398 -15.53 -8.48 1.07
N PHE A 399 -14.28 -8.76 0.67
CA PHE A 399 -13.60 -10.02 0.88
C PHE A 399 -12.42 -9.91 1.83
N ARG A 400 -12.31 -8.79 2.56
CA ARG A 400 -11.27 -8.63 3.58
C ARG A 400 -11.35 -9.75 4.61
N LYS A 401 -10.20 -10.30 5.00
CA LYS A 401 -10.13 -11.40 5.97
C LYS A 401 -10.79 -11.03 7.31
N GLU A 402 -10.69 -9.78 7.74
CA GLU A 402 -11.34 -9.27 8.95
C GLU A 402 -12.88 -9.25 8.87
N ILE A 403 -13.45 -9.28 7.64
CA ILE A 403 -14.89 -9.27 7.39
C ILE A 403 -15.44 -10.68 7.18
N ILE A 404 -14.79 -11.48 6.32
CA ILE A 404 -15.32 -12.81 5.98
C ILE A 404 -14.58 -13.95 6.67
N GLY A 405 -13.49 -13.69 7.40
CA GLY A 405 -12.64 -14.72 7.99
C GLY A 405 -11.90 -15.55 6.93
N GLU A 406 -11.44 -16.72 7.34
CA GLU A 406 -10.79 -17.69 6.44
C GLU A 406 -11.83 -18.58 5.73
N THR A 407 -12.67 -17.96 4.91
CA THR A 407 -13.81 -18.63 4.23
C THR A 407 -13.53 -19.04 2.79
N TRP A 408 -12.36 -18.70 2.25
CA TRP A 408 -11.96 -19.21 0.96
C TRP A 408 -11.82 -20.72 1.01
N SER A 409 -12.48 -21.41 0.09
CA SER A 409 -12.44 -22.87 -0.05
C SER A 409 -12.07 -23.27 -1.47
N SER A 410 -11.45 -24.43 -1.62
CA SER A 410 -11.05 -24.90 -2.94
C SER A 410 -11.61 -26.28 -3.28
N THR A 411 -11.81 -26.49 -4.57
CA THR A 411 -12.09 -27.81 -5.16
C THR A 411 -11.07 -28.11 -6.24
N LEU A 412 -10.71 -29.38 -6.40
CA LEU A 412 -9.85 -29.81 -7.51
C LEU A 412 -10.57 -29.60 -8.83
N LEU A 413 -9.89 -28.96 -9.76
CA LEU A 413 -10.37 -28.72 -11.10
C LEU A 413 -9.61 -29.63 -12.07
N GLN A 414 -10.35 -30.37 -12.90
CA GLN A 414 -9.79 -31.24 -13.95
C GLN A 414 -9.90 -30.51 -15.30
N PRO A 415 -8.93 -30.70 -16.20
CA PRO A 415 -9.07 -30.17 -17.54
C PRO A 415 -10.18 -30.91 -18.29
N ASP A 416 -10.81 -30.21 -19.20
CA ASP A 416 -11.77 -30.83 -20.14
C ASP A 416 -11.06 -31.61 -21.27
N ALA A 417 -11.81 -32.04 -22.28
CA ALA A 417 -11.27 -32.82 -23.40
C ALA A 417 -10.29 -32.01 -24.29
N THR A 418 -10.32 -30.70 -24.23
CA THR A 418 -9.41 -29.79 -24.95
C THR A 418 -8.16 -29.43 -24.15
N GLY A 419 -8.12 -29.82 -22.87
CA GLY A 419 -7.03 -29.51 -21.95
C GLY A 419 -7.25 -28.17 -21.19
N GLU A 420 -8.43 -27.61 -21.27
CA GLU A 420 -8.81 -26.35 -20.64
C GLU A 420 -9.40 -26.56 -19.24
N TYR A 421 -9.10 -25.66 -18.34
CA TYR A 421 -9.65 -25.62 -16.98
C TYR A 421 -10.77 -24.59 -16.93
N VAL A 422 -12.01 -25.05 -16.81
CA VAL A 422 -13.20 -24.20 -16.91
C VAL A 422 -13.90 -24.07 -15.56
N ALA A 423 -14.13 -22.85 -15.11
CA ALA A 423 -14.86 -22.52 -13.89
C ALA A 423 -16.05 -21.60 -14.20
N SER A 424 -17.24 -21.95 -13.67
CA SER A 424 -18.42 -21.08 -13.80
C SER A 424 -18.29 -19.85 -12.90
N LEU A 425 -18.50 -18.68 -13.46
CA LEU A 425 -18.61 -17.41 -12.75
C LEU A 425 -20.07 -16.97 -12.54
N GLN A 426 -21.03 -17.83 -12.88
CA GLN A 426 -22.44 -17.49 -12.72
C GLN A 426 -22.80 -17.47 -11.24
N ASN A 427 -23.29 -16.33 -10.80
CA ASN A 427 -23.85 -16.16 -9.46
C ASN A 427 -25.39 -16.12 -9.56
N THR A 428 -26.03 -17.12 -8.96
CA THR A 428 -27.49 -17.26 -8.94
C THR A 428 -28.13 -16.70 -7.67
N SER A 429 -27.33 -16.16 -6.75
CA SER A 429 -27.74 -15.61 -5.46
C SER A 429 -27.58 -14.08 -5.40
N ASN A 430 -28.26 -13.45 -4.46
CA ASN A 430 -28.06 -12.02 -4.14
C ASN A 430 -26.78 -11.80 -3.30
N SER A 431 -25.69 -12.46 -3.65
CA SER A 431 -24.40 -12.41 -2.95
C SER A 431 -23.29 -12.06 -3.91
N PHE A 432 -22.14 -11.66 -3.38
CA PHE A 432 -20.92 -11.53 -4.16
C PHE A 432 -20.05 -12.76 -3.97
N THR A 433 -19.51 -13.30 -5.06
CA THR A 433 -18.58 -14.44 -5.05
C THR A 433 -17.28 -14.05 -5.75
N ALA A 434 -16.17 -14.20 -5.05
CA ALA A 434 -14.83 -14.05 -5.60
C ALA A 434 -14.28 -15.42 -6.00
N THR A 435 -13.65 -15.51 -7.17
CA THR A 435 -13.23 -16.77 -7.79
C THR A 435 -11.91 -16.59 -8.52
N TYR A 436 -11.00 -17.58 -8.37
CA TYR A 436 -9.79 -17.70 -9.20
C TYR A 436 -9.35 -19.17 -9.34
N ILE A 437 -8.52 -19.45 -10.34
CA ILE A 437 -7.92 -20.76 -10.57
C ILE A 437 -6.45 -20.71 -10.13
N GLU A 438 -6.05 -21.68 -9.29
CA GLU A 438 -4.70 -21.87 -8.79
C GLU A 438 -4.04 -23.08 -9.47
N PHE A 439 -2.78 -22.92 -9.87
CA PHE A 439 -1.95 -23.94 -10.50
C PHE A 439 -0.72 -24.21 -9.63
N VAL A 440 -0.53 -25.47 -9.23
CA VAL A 440 0.61 -25.90 -8.42
C VAL A 440 1.55 -26.71 -9.29
N TYR A 441 2.82 -26.32 -9.34
CA TYR A 441 3.88 -27.02 -10.08
C TYR A 441 4.96 -27.54 -9.14
N GLN A 442 5.70 -28.53 -9.62
CA GLN A 442 6.88 -29.01 -8.92
C GLN A 442 8.08 -28.17 -9.31
N GLY A 443 8.64 -27.44 -8.36
CA GLY A 443 9.88 -26.73 -8.51
C GLY A 443 11.12 -27.58 -8.18
N LEU A 444 12.29 -26.95 -8.20
CA LEU A 444 13.55 -27.59 -7.91
C LEU A 444 13.58 -28.15 -6.47
N GLY A 445 14.14 -29.34 -6.30
CA GLY A 445 14.20 -30.00 -4.99
C GLY A 445 12.84 -30.44 -4.42
N GLY A 446 11.78 -30.48 -5.24
CA GLY A 446 10.44 -30.85 -4.81
C GLY A 446 9.66 -29.71 -4.14
N ILE A 447 10.17 -28.49 -4.15
CA ILE A 447 9.51 -27.30 -3.59
C ILE A 447 8.32 -26.95 -4.48
N PRO A 448 7.08 -26.83 -3.94
CA PRO A 448 5.93 -26.42 -4.75
C PRO A 448 6.04 -24.96 -5.15
N VAL A 449 5.72 -24.68 -6.41
CA VAL A 449 5.59 -23.33 -6.95
C VAL A 449 4.15 -23.13 -7.38
N THR A 450 3.51 -22.10 -6.87
CA THR A 450 2.10 -21.86 -7.10
C THR A 450 1.89 -20.54 -7.82
N TYR A 451 1.08 -20.58 -8.86
CA TYR A 451 0.59 -19.39 -9.60
C TYR A 451 -0.94 -19.41 -9.64
N SER A 452 -1.55 -18.30 -9.99
CA SER A 452 -2.99 -18.24 -10.16
C SER A 452 -3.40 -17.37 -11.35
N THR A 453 -4.67 -17.44 -11.74
CA THR A 453 -5.31 -16.37 -12.50
C THR A 453 -5.50 -15.13 -11.61
N GLN A 454 -5.91 -14.02 -12.18
CA GLN A 454 -6.50 -12.94 -11.38
C GLN A 454 -7.81 -13.40 -10.71
N VAL A 455 -8.25 -12.66 -9.69
CA VAL A 455 -9.53 -12.90 -9.02
C VAL A 455 -10.65 -12.18 -9.77
N TYR A 456 -11.77 -12.86 -9.93
CA TYR A 456 -13.01 -12.31 -10.50
C TYR A 456 -14.10 -12.28 -9.44
N VAL A 457 -14.77 -11.14 -9.30
CA VAL A 457 -15.90 -10.95 -8.38
C VAL A 457 -17.19 -10.86 -9.18
N THR A 458 -18.16 -11.71 -8.85
CA THR A 458 -19.47 -11.74 -9.52
C THR A 458 -20.62 -11.60 -8.51
N PRO A 459 -21.69 -10.85 -8.84
CA PRO A 459 -21.82 -10.04 -10.05
C PRO A 459 -20.80 -8.90 -10.10
N ASP A 460 -20.33 -8.53 -11.30
CA ASP A 460 -19.39 -7.41 -11.48
C ASP A 460 -20.15 -6.08 -11.50
N ILE A 461 -20.66 -5.70 -10.35
CA ILE A 461 -21.38 -4.45 -10.12
C ILE A 461 -20.79 -3.71 -8.91
N TYR A 462 -20.91 -2.41 -8.92
CA TYR A 462 -20.52 -1.59 -7.78
C TYR A 462 -21.74 -1.23 -6.94
N PRO A 463 -21.72 -1.56 -5.63
CA PRO A 463 -22.79 -1.17 -4.71
C PRO A 463 -22.85 0.35 -4.46
N PHE A 464 -21.75 1.07 -4.70
CA PHE A 464 -21.62 2.49 -4.38
C PHE A 464 -21.03 3.28 -5.53
N GLU A 465 -21.40 4.57 -5.60
CA GLU A 465 -20.85 5.52 -6.56
C GLU A 465 -19.88 6.47 -5.86
N LEU A 466 -18.72 6.70 -6.47
CA LEU A 466 -17.81 7.77 -6.05
C LEU A 466 -18.31 9.08 -6.70
N THR A 467 -19.20 9.77 -6.01
CA THR A 467 -19.65 11.10 -6.41
C THR A 467 -18.64 12.16 -5.98
N ASN A 468 -18.56 13.27 -6.72
CA ASN A 468 -17.87 14.45 -6.19
C ASN A 468 -18.57 14.86 -4.88
N PRO A 469 -17.81 15.24 -3.85
CA PRO A 469 -18.41 15.68 -2.61
C PRO A 469 -19.37 16.85 -2.87
N VAL A 470 -20.63 16.63 -2.56
CA VAL A 470 -21.68 17.66 -2.60
C VAL A 470 -21.89 18.11 -1.17
N ASN A 471 -21.54 19.36 -0.87
CA ASN A 471 -21.77 19.93 0.45
C ASN A 471 -23.17 20.57 0.53
N ASP A 472 -24.22 19.76 0.40
CA ASP A 472 -25.62 20.15 0.59
C ASP A 472 -26.32 19.20 1.58
N PRO A 473 -25.88 19.19 2.85
CA PRO A 473 -26.39 18.23 3.81
C PRO A 473 -27.87 18.44 4.12
N LYS A 474 -28.63 17.36 4.04
CA LYS A 474 -30.06 17.39 4.35
C LYS A 474 -30.28 17.32 5.87
N ARG A 475 -31.20 18.10 6.40
CA ARG A 475 -31.54 18.12 7.82
C ARG A 475 -32.18 16.79 8.27
N SER A 476 -32.06 16.46 9.55
CA SER A 476 -32.66 15.25 10.15
C SER A 476 -34.14 15.08 9.83
N SER A 477 -34.88 16.20 9.67
CA SER A 477 -36.29 16.19 9.27
C SER A 477 -36.55 15.70 7.84
N TYR A 478 -35.59 15.92 6.92
CA TYR A 478 -35.65 15.37 5.56
C TYR A 478 -35.53 13.84 5.62
N TRP A 479 -34.48 13.32 6.24
CA TRP A 479 -34.24 11.90 6.38
C TRP A 479 -35.38 11.17 7.08
N LYS A 480 -35.90 11.75 8.14
CA LYS A 480 -37.10 11.21 8.81
C LYS A 480 -38.31 11.04 7.86
N ARG A 481 -38.49 11.97 6.91
CA ARG A 481 -39.61 11.87 5.93
C ARG A 481 -39.34 10.78 4.90
N GLN A 482 -38.08 10.60 4.44
CA GLN A 482 -37.70 9.53 3.52
C GLN A 482 -37.92 8.16 4.16
N VAL A 483 -37.35 7.91 5.34
CA VAL A 483 -37.45 6.63 6.05
C VAL A 483 -38.92 6.33 6.40
N LYS A 484 -39.71 7.34 6.80
CA LYS A 484 -41.17 7.16 7.06
C LYS A 484 -41.96 6.76 5.81
N ALA A 485 -41.57 7.25 4.65
CA ALA A 485 -42.20 6.88 3.38
C ALA A 485 -41.83 5.43 3.01
N ALA A 486 -40.54 5.06 3.09
CA ALA A 486 -40.05 3.72 2.83
C ALA A 486 -40.73 2.67 3.74
N LEU A 487 -40.89 2.94 5.05
CA LEU A 487 -41.60 2.05 5.98
C LEU A 487 -43.09 1.84 5.62
N LYS A 488 -43.65 2.66 4.75
CA LYS A 488 -45.02 2.54 4.24
C LYS A 488 -45.06 1.98 2.81
N GLY A 489 -43.95 1.48 2.29
CA GLY A 489 -43.81 1.00 0.91
C GLY A 489 -44.00 2.11 -0.14
N LYS A 490 -43.68 3.37 0.21
CA LYS A 490 -43.80 4.52 -0.68
C LYS A 490 -42.41 5.09 -0.97
N VAL A 491 -42.17 5.37 -2.25
CA VAL A 491 -41.01 6.18 -2.67
C VAL A 491 -41.38 7.65 -2.50
N ARG A 492 -40.44 8.44 -1.98
CA ARG A 492 -40.54 9.90 -1.95
C ARG A 492 -39.45 10.48 -2.87
N ASP A 493 -38.24 10.71 -2.38
CA ASP A 493 -37.10 11.14 -3.17
C ASP A 493 -36.11 9.96 -3.34
N ILE A 494 -36.12 9.02 -2.39
CA ILE A 494 -35.23 7.86 -2.32
C ILE A 494 -36.07 6.60 -2.06
N ASP A 495 -35.80 5.52 -2.77
CA ASP A 495 -36.48 4.23 -2.59
C ASP A 495 -36.00 3.49 -1.33
N SER A 496 -36.75 2.46 -0.91
CA SER A 496 -36.50 1.75 0.32
C SER A 496 -35.22 0.89 0.29
N ASP A 497 -34.84 0.39 -0.88
CA ASP A 497 -33.70 -0.49 -1.03
C ASP A 497 -32.40 0.33 -0.95
N THR A 498 -32.38 1.49 -1.60
CA THR A 498 -31.31 2.47 -1.48
C THR A 498 -31.14 2.95 -0.02
N LEU A 499 -32.25 3.29 0.67
CA LEU A 499 -32.20 3.68 2.08
C LEU A 499 -31.69 2.54 2.97
N THR A 500 -32.07 1.30 2.68
CA THR A 500 -31.58 0.11 3.40
C THR A 500 -30.09 -0.10 3.16
N GLY A 501 -29.61 0.16 1.94
CA GLY A 501 -28.18 0.13 1.62
C GLY A 501 -27.32 1.16 2.36
N TYR A 502 -27.93 2.23 2.89
CA TYR A 502 -27.23 3.21 3.74
C TYR A 502 -27.14 2.81 5.21
N LEU A 503 -27.82 1.72 5.61
CA LEU A 503 -27.79 1.24 6.99
C LEU A 503 -26.40 0.75 7.35
N PRO A 504 -25.94 1.12 8.50
CA PRO A 504 -24.57 0.90 8.87
C PRO A 504 -24.25 -0.40 9.54
N THR A 505 -23.00 -0.70 9.51
CA THR A 505 -22.44 -1.82 10.24
C THR A 505 -21.63 -1.43 11.48
N THR A 506 -21.29 -0.18 11.78
CA THR A 506 -20.30 0.05 12.83
C THR A 506 -20.46 1.22 13.82
N LEU A 507 -21.11 2.30 13.54
CA LEU A 507 -21.20 3.41 14.51
C LEU A 507 -22.61 3.49 15.11
N PHE A 508 -22.77 3.42 16.42
CA PHE A 508 -24.02 3.21 17.14
C PHE A 508 -24.63 1.80 16.93
N ASP A 509 -23.79 0.79 16.88
CA ASP A 509 -24.05 -0.59 16.45
C ASP A 509 -25.16 -1.35 17.18
N THR A 510 -25.61 -0.90 18.30
CA THR A 510 -26.52 -1.69 19.11
C THR A 510 -27.99 -1.44 18.83
N ILE A 511 -28.34 -0.45 18.01
CA ILE A 511 -29.73 0.04 18.06
C ILE A 511 -30.43 0.13 16.70
N LYS A 512 -29.72 0.26 15.55
CA LYS A 512 -30.36 0.76 14.32
C LYS A 512 -29.98 0.00 13.04
N SER A 513 -30.07 -1.31 13.09
CA SER A 513 -29.77 -2.20 11.93
C SER A 513 -30.90 -2.25 10.89
N ASP A 514 -32.02 -1.57 11.11
CA ASP A 514 -33.16 -1.55 10.19
C ASP A 514 -33.77 -0.16 10.04
N LEU A 515 -34.57 0.02 8.99
CA LEU A 515 -35.27 1.29 8.70
C LEU A 515 -36.18 1.77 9.86
N ARG A 516 -36.72 0.86 10.66
CA ARG A 516 -37.56 1.21 11.79
C ARG A 516 -36.72 1.83 12.90
N GLY A 517 -35.60 1.25 13.24
CA GLY A 517 -34.66 1.78 14.21
C GLY A 517 -34.14 3.17 13.81
N VAL A 518 -33.76 3.34 12.54
CA VAL A 518 -33.34 4.65 11.99
C VAL A 518 -34.48 5.68 12.10
N TYR A 519 -35.72 5.27 11.82
CA TYR A 519 -36.87 6.16 11.97
C TYR A 519 -37.08 6.61 13.42
N GLU A 520 -36.96 5.72 14.40
CA GLU A 520 -37.13 6.07 15.81
C GLU A 520 -35.99 7.03 16.26
N ALA A 521 -34.76 6.82 15.84
CA ALA A 521 -33.66 7.75 16.10
C ALA A 521 -33.92 9.16 15.53
N LEU A 522 -34.37 9.23 14.28
CA LEU A 522 -34.69 10.50 13.61
C LEU A 522 -35.98 11.17 14.17
N LYS A 523 -36.79 10.46 14.98
CA LYS A 523 -38.06 10.94 15.53
C LYS A 523 -37.88 11.74 16.82
N ILE A 524 -36.78 11.59 17.52
CA ILE A 524 -36.52 12.21 18.82
C ILE A 524 -36.70 13.73 18.72
N ARG A 525 -37.44 14.31 19.67
CA ARG A 525 -37.85 15.72 19.65
C ARG A 525 -36.87 16.58 20.46
N ARG A 526 -36.84 17.87 20.13
CA ARG A 526 -36.15 18.88 20.93
C ARG A 526 -36.77 18.92 22.33
N GLY A 527 -35.99 18.65 23.36
CA GLY A 527 -36.50 18.58 24.77
C GLY A 527 -36.47 17.18 25.36
N GLU A 528 -36.23 16.15 24.58
CA GLU A 528 -35.88 14.82 25.07
C GLU A 528 -34.42 14.79 25.56
N HIS A 529 -34.01 13.71 26.22
CA HIS A 529 -32.67 13.62 26.82
C HIS A 529 -31.55 13.83 25.77
N LEU A 530 -30.40 14.32 26.22
CA LEU A 530 -29.28 14.74 25.34
C LEU A 530 -28.74 13.63 24.48
N GLU A 531 -28.70 12.38 24.95
CA GLU A 531 -28.26 11.21 24.19
C GLU A 531 -29.13 10.99 22.94
N GLY A 532 -30.44 11.05 23.08
CA GLY A 532 -31.35 10.91 21.95
C GLY A 532 -31.23 12.04 20.92
N LEU A 533 -30.88 13.26 21.34
CA LEU A 533 -30.59 14.34 20.40
C LEU A 533 -29.28 14.07 19.62
N SER A 534 -28.25 13.51 20.26
CA SER A 534 -27.03 13.08 19.62
C SER A 534 -27.31 12.02 18.55
N GLU A 535 -28.02 10.95 18.90
CA GLU A 535 -28.44 9.91 17.96
C GLU A 535 -29.12 10.48 16.71
N ARG A 536 -30.05 11.42 16.90
CA ARG A 536 -30.81 12.02 15.81
C ARG A 536 -29.93 12.78 14.83
N GLU A 537 -29.07 13.67 15.34
CA GLU A 537 -28.26 14.54 14.48
C GLU A 537 -27.12 13.76 13.83
N CYS A 538 -26.48 12.85 14.55
CA CYS A 538 -25.42 12.02 14.00
C CYS A 538 -25.95 10.99 12.99
N MET A 539 -27.17 10.46 13.20
CA MET A 539 -27.84 9.63 12.19
C MET A 539 -28.10 10.41 10.89
N ALA A 540 -28.51 11.68 10.99
CA ALA A 540 -28.70 12.52 9.81
C ALA A 540 -27.36 12.81 9.10
N THR A 541 -26.28 13.06 9.83
CA THR A 541 -24.94 13.23 9.29
C THR A 541 -24.52 12.01 8.50
N ARG A 542 -24.71 10.82 9.07
CA ARG A 542 -24.37 9.57 8.42
C ARG A 542 -25.15 9.34 7.13
N LEU A 543 -26.47 9.59 7.15
CA LEU A 543 -27.30 9.47 5.95
C LEU A 543 -26.87 10.48 4.87
N ASN A 544 -26.50 11.70 5.25
CA ASN A 544 -25.93 12.68 4.33
C ASN A 544 -24.64 12.18 3.68
N ILE A 545 -23.73 11.58 4.46
CA ILE A 545 -22.48 11.01 3.96
C ILE A 545 -22.78 9.86 2.98
N LYS A 546 -23.61 8.91 3.37
CA LYS A 546 -23.96 7.74 2.55
C LYS A 546 -24.73 8.09 1.28
N HIS A 547 -25.52 9.14 1.30
CA HIS A 547 -26.23 9.63 0.12
C HIS A 547 -25.39 10.59 -0.75
N GLY A 548 -24.18 10.96 -0.32
CA GLY A 548 -23.31 11.87 -1.06
C GLY A 548 -23.65 13.35 -0.91
N GLU A 549 -24.50 13.73 0.04
CA GLU A 549 -24.81 15.13 0.35
C GLU A 549 -23.74 15.80 1.22
N LEU A 550 -22.86 14.99 1.82
CA LEU A 550 -21.63 15.41 2.50
C LEU A 550 -20.47 14.55 2.01
N GLY A 551 -19.42 15.18 1.53
CA GLY A 551 -18.15 14.53 1.27
C GLY A 551 -17.49 14.11 2.58
N TRP A 552 -17.18 12.81 2.72
CA TRP A 552 -16.56 12.28 3.94
C TRP A 552 -15.24 12.96 4.27
N TYR A 553 -14.48 13.33 3.24
CA TYR A 553 -13.19 14.01 3.32
C TYR A 553 -13.23 15.50 2.97
N SER A 554 -14.43 16.05 2.72
CA SER A 554 -14.56 17.47 2.50
C SER A 554 -14.16 18.24 3.74
N SER A 555 -13.33 19.25 3.58
CA SER A 555 -12.96 20.13 4.67
C SER A 555 -14.14 20.98 5.13
N VAL A 556 -14.39 20.99 6.42
CA VAL A 556 -15.44 21.78 7.07
C VAL A 556 -14.86 22.51 8.27
N ASP A 557 -14.91 23.83 8.22
CA ASP A 557 -14.54 24.68 9.37
C ASP A 557 -15.72 24.77 10.35
N LEU A 558 -15.57 24.18 11.53
CA LEU A 558 -16.54 24.23 12.62
C LEU A 558 -16.26 25.39 13.61
N GLY A 559 -15.38 26.32 13.24
CA GLY A 559 -15.11 27.53 13.99
C GLY A 559 -13.98 27.37 15.03
N TRP A 560 -13.85 28.38 15.89
CA TRP A 560 -12.71 28.55 16.79
C TRP A 560 -12.46 27.38 17.78
N LEU A 561 -13.46 26.57 18.06
CA LEU A 561 -13.34 25.44 19.00
C LEU A 561 -12.72 24.21 18.35
N MET A 562 -12.94 23.98 17.06
CA MET A 562 -12.60 22.72 16.40
C MET A 562 -11.80 22.92 15.09
N GLY A 563 -11.82 24.14 14.56
CA GLY A 563 -11.08 24.47 13.33
C GLY A 563 -11.62 23.83 12.07
N GLU A 564 -10.82 23.90 11.02
CA GLU A 564 -11.08 23.26 9.74
C GLU A 564 -10.51 21.85 9.74
N LYS A 565 -11.37 20.86 9.53
CA LYS A 565 -11.02 19.43 9.44
C LYS A 565 -11.94 18.75 8.43
N ALA A 566 -11.57 17.56 8.01
CA ALA A 566 -12.45 16.73 7.21
C ALA A 566 -13.71 16.31 8.01
N VAL A 567 -14.83 16.13 7.32
CA VAL A 567 -16.11 15.74 7.94
C VAL A 567 -15.96 14.49 8.81
N TRP A 568 -15.20 13.51 8.35
CA TRP A 568 -14.99 12.26 9.08
C TRP A 568 -14.22 12.44 10.41
N GLU A 569 -13.29 13.40 10.49
CA GLU A 569 -12.55 13.68 11.73
C GLU A 569 -13.49 14.28 12.78
N HIS A 570 -14.30 15.25 12.37
CA HIS A 570 -15.32 15.82 13.25
C HIS A 570 -16.34 14.78 13.68
N TYR A 571 -16.70 13.84 12.78
CA TYR A 571 -17.63 12.77 13.12
C TYR A 571 -17.02 11.80 14.15
N LYS A 572 -15.74 11.42 14.03
CA LYS A 572 -15.01 10.64 15.05
C LYS A 572 -14.96 11.36 16.41
N GLU A 573 -14.79 12.67 16.40
CA GLU A 573 -14.82 13.47 17.64
C GLU A 573 -16.21 13.48 18.30
N ALA A 574 -17.26 13.51 17.49
CA ALA A 574 -18.64 13.38 17.98
C ALA A 574 -18.89 12.02 18.63
N ASP A 575 -18.37 10.97 18.01
CA ASP A 575 -18.47 9.59 18.48
C ASP A 575 -17.73 9.40 19.80
N ARG A 576 -16.48 9.84 19.85
CA ARG A 576 -15.67 9.83 21.09
C ARG A 576 -16.30 10.64 22.21
N ALA A 577 -16.95 11.76 21.90
CA ALA A 577 -17.68 12.55 22.88
C ALA A 577 -18.88 11.77 23.44
N ALA A 578 -19.58 11.02 22.62
CA ALA A 578 -20.67 10.14 23.05
C ALA A 578 -20.18 9.01 23.97
N GLU A 579 -19.09 8.34 23.61
CA GLU A 579 -18.44 7.29 24.41
C GLU A 579 -17.98 7.79 25.78
N LEU A 580 -17.50 9.04 25.86
CA LEU A 580 -17.08 9.68 27.11
C LEU A 580 -18.26 10.20 27.96
N GLY A 581 -19.51 9.95 27.58
CA GLY A 581 -20.70 10.41 28.29
C GLY A 581 -20.95 11.92 28.13
N LEU A 582 -20.51 12.51 27.02
CA LEU A 582 -20.70 13.93 26.68
C LEU A 582 -21.67 14.11 25.48
N PRO A 583 -22.91 13.64 25.56
CA PRO A 583 -23.84 13.62 24.42
C PRO A 583 -24.20 15.02 23.90
N TRP A 584 -24.08 16.05 24.73
CA TRP A 584 -24.28 17.44 24.30
C TRP A 584 -23.21 17.91 23.31
N LEU A 585 -21.95 17.47 23.49
CA LEU A 585 -20.85 17.79 22.61
C LEU A 585 -20.99 17.05 21.29
N SER A 586 -21.26 15.75 21.34
CA SER A 586 -21.57 14.93 20.18
C SER A 586 -22.72 15.52 19.35
N THR A 587 -23.82 15.95 20.01
CA THR A 587 -24.93 16.62 19.35
C THR A 587 -24.50 17.92 18.67
N ALA A 588 -23.68 18.73 19.34
CA ALA A 588 -23.21 20.00 18.80
C ALA A 588 -22.37 19.81 17.54
N ILE A 589 -21.42 18.85 17.58
CA ILE A 589 -20.54 18.52 16.45
C ILE A 589 -21.37 18.06 15.24
N CYS A 590 -22.23 17.04 15.41
CA CYS A 590 -23.04 16.53 14.31
C CYS A 590 -24.00 17.58 13.73
N LYS A 591 -24.55 18.47 14.57
CA LYS A 591 -25.37 19.59 14.08
C LYS A 591 -24.56 20.60 13.29
N MET A 592 -23.34 20.90 13.73
CA MET A 592 -22.48 21.82 13.00
C MET A 592 -22.12 21.26 11.62
N ILE A 593 -21.77 19.98 11.54
CA ILE A 593 -21.56 19.28 10.27
C ILE A 593 -22.79 19.39 9.35
N ASN A 594 -23.98 19.09 9.87
CA ASN A 594 -25.23 19.10 9.09
C ASN A 594 -25.71 20.49 8.67
N ASN A 595 -25.13 21.56 9.19
CA ASN A 595 -25.52 22.95 8.90
C ASN A 595 -24.50 23.71 8.03
N LYS A 596 -23.42 23.05 7.62
CA LYS A 596 -22.39 23.60 6.74
C LYS A 596 -22.58 23.14 5.30
#